data_1e2fa5563d743f11dceadfe040a12926
#
_entry.id   1e2fa5563d743f11dceadfe040a12926
#
_cell.length_a   1.000
_cell.length_b   1.000
_cell.length_c   1.000
_cell.angle_alpha   90.00
_cell.angle_beta   90.00
_cell.angle_gamma   90.00
#
_symmetry.space_group_name_H-M   'P 1'
#
loop_
_entity.id
_entity.type
_entity.pdbx_description
1 polymer ?
#
loop_
_entity_poly.entity_id
_entity_poly.type
_entity_poly.pdbx_seq_one_letter_code
_entity_poly.pdbx_strand_id
1 'polypeptide(L)'
;SCLDDSFFKGTKQLNTANLSDNYFDSVFSAISSSLSEIGAPIPAVSKIAMEDNSPYRILASTIISLRTRDSATWEASNNLFKIAPTIEKLYSVDESLVSEAIKKCGFYLRKANQLKKIAEIVIEKWNGEIPADEAKLLSLPGVGIKTASLVLNLSFSMDAICVDCHVHQISNRLGWVKTDK
;
A
#
# COMPACT_ATOMS: atom_id res chain seq x y z
N SER A 1 19.20 2.26 -1.51
CA SER A 1 20.17 3.38 -1.48
C SER A 1 19.40 4.65 -1.72
N CYS A 2 19.40 5.56 -0.75
CA CYS A 2 18.81 6.89 -0.90
C CYS A 2 19.46 7.61 -2.08
N LEU A 3 18.64 8.25 -2.90
CA LEU A 3 19.11 9.16 -3.94
C LEU A 3 20.01 10.22 -3.29
N ASP A 4 21.19 10.45 -3.88
CA ASP A 4 22.19 11.39 -3.42
C ASP A 4 21.61 12.81 -3.29
N ASP A 5 21.85 13.45 -2.15
CA ASP A 5 21.39 14.81 -1.84
C ASP A 5 21.92 15.89 -2.82
N SER A 6 22.87 15.53 -3.70
CA SER A 6 23.43 16.44 -4.70
C SER A 6 22.41 16.83 -5.79
N PHE A 7 21.40 15.99 -6.06
CA PHE A 7 20.40 16.26 -7.09
C PHE A 7 19.45 17.42 -6.75
N PHE A 8 19.34 17.77 -5.48
CA PHE A 8 18.40 18.80 -5.00
C PHE A 8 19.07 20.11 -4.55
N LYS A 9 20.37 20.26 -4.73
CA LYS A 9 21.11 21.51 -4.43
C LYS A 9 20.81 22.59 -5.47
N GLY A 10 19.67 23.20 -5.39
CA GLY A 10 19.32 24.34 -6.27
C GLY A 10 17.85 24.77 -6.22
N THR A 11 17.02 24.02 -5.56
CA THR A 11 15.61 24.42 -5.39
C THR A 11 15.50 25.51 -4.30
N LYS A 12 15.30 26.77 -4.73
CA LYS A 12 14.83 27.83 -3.83
C LYS A 12 13.57 27.33 -3.11
N GLN A 13 13.50 27.50 -1.78
CA GLN A 13 12.26 27.26 -1.03
C GLN A 13 11.14 28.06 -1.68
N LEU A 14 10.24 27.35 -2.35
CA LEU A 14 9.02 27.95 -2.89
C LEU A 14 8.06 28.24 -1.74
N ASN A 15 7.55 29.46 -1.71
CA ASN A 15 6.56 29.88 -0.73
C ASN A 15 5.21 29.24 -1.12
N THR A 16 4.75 28.25 -0.36
CA THR A 16 3.58 27.40 -0.66
C THR A 16 2.26 28.18 -0.78
N ALA A 17 2.21 29.44 -0.35
CA ALA A 17 1.00 30.25 -0.35
C ALA A 17 0.47 30.61 -1.77
N ASN A 18 1.21 30.33 -2.85
CA ASN A 18 0.87 30.72 -4.22
C ASN A 18 1.15 29.62 -5.29
N LEU A 19 1.14 28.35 -4.92
CA LEU A 19 1.25 27.28 -5.92
C LEU A 19 -0.12 27.12 -6.60
N SER A 20 -0.18 27.43 -7.90
CA SER A 20 -1.38 27.21 -8.69
C SER A 20 -1.60 25.72 -8.96
N ASP A 21 -2.85 25.28 -9.19
CA ASP A 21 -3.19 23.91 -9.59
C ASP A 21 -2.34 23.45 -10.79
N ASN A 22 -2.10 24.33 -11.73
CA ASN A 22 -1.23 24.11 -12.89
C ASN A 22 0.22 23.71 -12.54
N TYR A 23 0.75 24.15 -11.39
CA TYR A 23 2.08 23.78 -10.94
C TYR A 23 2.11 22.30 -10.52
N PHE A 24 1.14 21.86 -9.72
CA PHE A 24 1.03 20.45 -9.32
C PHE A 24 0.87 19.54 -10.53
N ASP A 25 -0.01 19.89 -11.47
CA ASP A 25 -0.24 19.13 -12.69
C ASP A 25 1.01 19.03 -13.55
N SER A 26 1.78 20.12 -13.67
CA SER A 26 3.03 20.13 -14.44
C SER A 26 4.10 19.23 -13.81
N VAL A 27 4.22 19.24 -12.47
CA VAL A 27 5.16 18.39 -11.76
C VAL A 27 4.76 16.92 -11.86
N PHE A 28 3.47 16.58 -11.67
CA PHE A 28 2.98 15.22 -11.82
C PHE A 28 3.16 14.70 -13.24
N SER A 29 2.89 15.52 -14.25
CA SER A 29 3.12 15.16 -15.66
C SER A 29 4.60 14.89 -15.94
N ALA A 30 5.50 15.74 -15.44
CA ALA A 30 6.94 15.54 -15.60
C ALA A 30 7.43 14.26 -14.92
N ILE A 31 6.97 13.98 -13.68
CA ILE A 31 7.30 12.75 -12.95
C ILE A 31 6.77 11.52 -13.73
N SER A 32 5.52 11.55 -14.18
CA SER A 32 4.91 10.45 -14.93
C SER A 32 5.65 10.16 -16.24
N SER A 33 6.03 11.20 -16.97
CA SER A 33 6.83 11.05 -18.20
C SER A 33 8.20 10.43 -17.91
N SER A 34 8.91 10.95 -16.90
CA SER A 34 10.22 10.42 -16.51
C SER A 34 10.14 8.96 -16.05
N LEU A 35 9.12 8.59 -15.26
CA LEU A 35 8.93 7.20 -14.83
C LEU A 35 8.64 6.27 -16.01
N SER A 36 7.88 6.74 -17.01
CA SER A 36 7.63 5.98 -18.24
C SER A 36 8.89 5.80 -19.07
N GLU A 37 9.70 6.85 -19.23
CA GLU A 37 10.97 6.82 -19.99
C GLU A 37 11.98 5.84 -19.41
N ILE A 38 12.12 5.80 -18.08
CA ILE A 38 13.05 4.86 -17.40
C ILE A 38 12.46 3.46 -17.24
N GLY A 39 11.23 3.21 -17.67
CA GLY A 39 10.56 1.92 -17.50
C GLY A 39 10.42 1.51 -16.03
N ALA A 40 10.10 2.47 -15.16
CA ALA A 40 9.99 2.21 -13.72
C ALA A 40 8.98 1.07 -13.44
N PRO A 41 9.35 0.06 -12.63
CA PRO A 41 8.45 -1.06 -12.36
C PRO A 41 7.24 -0.62 -11.53
N ILE A 42 6.06 -1.08 -11.92
CA ILE A 42 4.84 -0.87 -11.14
C ILE A 42 4.93 -1.66 -9.84
N PRO A 43 4.66 -1.05 -8.67
CA PRO A 43 4.67 -1.74 -7.38
C PRO A 43 3.72 -2.94 -7.35
N ALA A 44 4.09 -4.00 -6.62
CA ALA A 44 3.34 -5.26 -6.58
C ALA A 44 1.87 -5.07 -6.17
N VAL A 45 1.59 -4.26 -5.15
CA VAL A 45 0.22 -3.97 -4.70
C VAL A 45 -0.58 -3.25 -5.79
N SER A 46 0.04 -2.32 -6.52
CA SER A 46 -0.61 -1.63 -7.64
C SER A 46 -0.91 -2.59 -8.81
N LYS A 47 0.00 -3.53 -9.11
CA LYS A 47 -0.27 -4.59 -10.10
C LYS A 47 -1.45 -5.46 -9.70
N ILE A 48 -1.51 -5.87 -8.42
CA ILE A 48 -2.64 -6.64 -7.90
C ILE A 48 -3.94 -5.86 -8.04
N ALA A 49 -3.93 -4.56 -7.72
CA ALA A 49 -5.10 -3.70 -7.87
C ALA A 49 -5.59 -3.56 -9.32
N MET A 50 -4.66 -3.58 -10.28
CA MET A 50 -4.99 -3.55 -11.71
C MET A 50 -5.65 -4.85 -12.20
N GLU A 51 -5.29 -6.00 -11.60
CA GLU A 51 -5.88 -7.30 -11.92
C GLU A 51 -7.22 -7.52 -11.20
N ASP A 52 -7.26 -7.20 -9.92
CA ASP A 52 -8.43 -7.34 -9.07
C ASP A 52 -8.29 -6.42 -7.84
N ASN A 53 -9.07 -5.35 -7.83
CA ASN A 53 -9.05 -4.33 -6.79
C ASN A 53 -9.94 -4.67 -5.57
N SER A 54 -10.34 -5.92 -5.40
CA SER A 54 -11.14 -6.32 -4.24
C SER A 54 -10.45 -5.95 -2.92
N PRO A 55 -11.22 -5.46 -1.92
CA PRO A 55 -10.67 -5.00 -0.65
C PRO A 55 -9.82 -6.06 0.06
N TYR A 56 -10.20 -7.33 -0.05
CA TYR A 56 -9.44 -8.44 0.49
C TYR A 56 -8.05 -8.54 -0.14
N ARG A 57 -7.95 -8.50 -1.48
CA ARG A 57 -6.67 -8.62 -2.16
C ARG A 57 -5.75 -7.45 -1.88
N ILE A 58 -6.28 -6.24 -1.86
CA ILE A 58 -5.49 -5.06 -1.54
C ILE A 58 -5.02 -5.09 -0.08
N LEU A 59 -5.89 -5.42 0.87
CA LEU A 59 -5.53 -5.52 2.28
C LEU A 59 -4.46 -6.60 2.52
N ALA A 60 -4.66 -7.80 2.00
CA ALA A 60 -3.73 -8.91 2.17
C ALA A 60 -2.37 -8.62 1.53
N SER A 61 -2.33 -8.15 0.28
CA SER A 61 -1.08 -7.82 -0.41
C SER A 61 -0.33 -6.66 0.24
N THR A 62 -1.04 -5.68 0.78
CA THR A 62 -0.42 -4.57 1.52
C THR A 62 0.23 -5.06 2.81
N ILE A 63 -0.42 -5.96 3.57
CA ILE A 63 0.18 -6.58 4.76
C ILE A 63 1.41 -7.40 4.38
N ILE A 64 1.34 -8.18 3.31
CA ILE A 64 2.47 -8.97 2.80
C ILE A 64 3.63 -8.05 2.39
N SER A 65 3.37 -6.88 1.82
CA SER A 65 4.39 -5.94 1.34
C SER A 65 5.20 -5.29 2.47
N LEU A 66 4.66 -5.21 3.69
CA LEU A 66 5.36 -4.57 4.81
C LEU A 66 6.71 -5.24 5.09
N ARG A 67 7.82 -4.47 4.99
CA ARG A 67 9.19 -4.97 5.16
C ARG A 67 9.52 -6.18 4.27
N THR A 68 8.97 -6.20 3.05
CA THR A 68 9.19 -7.25 2.05
C THR A 68 9.56 -6.59 0.72
N ARG A 69 10.48 -7.19 -0.01
CA ARG A 69 10.84 -6.73 -1.37
C ARG A 69 9.64 -6.90 -2.29
N ASP A 70 9.52 -6.03 -3.26
CA ASP A 70 8.37 -5.98 -4.17
C ASP A 70 8.16 -7.28 -4.96
N SER A 71 9.23 -7.87 -5.49
CA SER A 71 9.18 -9.17 -6.18
C SER A 71 8.68 -10.31 -5.30
N ALA A 72 9.10 -10.34 -4.03
CA ALA A 72 8.64 -11.34 -3.06
C ALA A 72 7.17 -11.08 -2.64
N THR A 73 6.77 -9.82 -2.57
CA THR A 73 5.36 -9.43 -2.31
C THR A 73 4.46 -9.97 -3.41
N TRP A 74 4.82 -9.76 -4.67
CA TRP A 74 4.06 -10.25 -5.82
C TRP A 74 3.88 -11.76 -5.78
N GLU A 75 4.97 -12.51 -5.61
CA GLU A 75 4.94 -13.96 -5.59
C GLU A 75 4.15 -14.51 -4.39
N ALA A 76 4.39 -13.99 -3.19
CA ALA A 76 3.71 -14.42 -1.98
C ALA A 76 2.20 -14.12 -2.03
N SER A 77 1.80 -12.96 -2.54
CA SER A 77 0.40 -12.61 -2.71
C SER A 77 -0.30 -13.55 -3.70
N ASN A 78 0.30 -13.80 -4.85
CA ASN A 78 -0.26 -14.73 -5.83
C ASN A 78 -0.37 -16.16 -5.28
N ASN A 79 0.61 -16.62 -4.50
CA ASN A 79 0.54 -17.94 -3.86
C ASN A 79 -0.58 -17.99 -2.82
N LEU A 80 -0.75 -16.93 -2.03
CA LEU A 80 -1.88 -16.83 -1.10
C LEU A 80 -3.22 -16.89 -1.83
N PHE A 81 -3.39 -16.12 -2.89
CA PHE A 81 -4.67 -16.06 -3.62
C PHE A 81 -5.02 -17.34 -4.37
N LYS A 82 -4.03 -18.19 -4.68
CA LYS A 82 -4.30 -19.55 -5.22
C LYS A 82 -4.98 -20.46 -4.20
N ILE A 83 -4.59 -20.39 -2.92
CA ILE A 83 -5.15 -21.24 -1.86
C ILE A 83 -6.32 -20.59 -1.13
N ALA A 84 -6.36 -19.26 -1.09
CA ALA A 84 -7.38 -18.46 -0.43
C ALA A 84 -7.78 -17.29 -1.34
N PRO A 85 -8.58 -17.51 -2.39
CA PRO A 85 -9.00 -16.47 -3.33
C PRO A 85 -9.95 -15.43 -2.72
N THR A 86 -10.62 -15.75 -1.64
CA THR A 86 -11.57 -14.89 -0.91
C THR A 86 -11.29 -14.88 0.58
N ILE A 87 -11.89 -13.93 1.31
CA ILE A 87 -11.72 -13.79 2.76
C ILE A 87 -12.33 -15.01 3.50
N GLU A 88 -13.44 -15.58 3.02
CA GLU A 88 -14.07 -16.78 3.58
C GLU A 88 -13.14 -17.97 3.43
N LYS A 89 -12.47 -18.07 2.28
CA LYS A 89 -11.50 -19.13 2.06
C LYS A 89 -10.27 -18.95 2.95
N LEU A 90 -9.79 -17.72 3.13
CA LEU A 90 -8.70 -17.43 4.07
C LEU A 90 -9.09 -17.80 5.51
N TYR A 91 -10.34 -17.54 5.91
CA TYR A 91 -10.86 -17.94 7.22
C TYR A 91 -10.83 -19.46 7.42
N SER A 92 -11.20 -20.23 6.40
CA SER A 92 -11.32 -21.69 6.48
C SER A 92 -9.99 -22.44 6.31
N VAL A 93 -8.99 -21.87 5.64
CA VAL A 93 -7.68 -22.52 5.40
C VAL A 93 -6.84 -22.52 6.67
N ASP A 94 -6.06 -23.58 6.92
CA ASP A 94 -5.14 -23.67 8.05
C ASP A 94 -4.05 -22.60 7.99
N GLU A 95 -3.70 -22.03 9.15
CA GLU A 95 -2.64 -21.00 9.25
C GLU A 95 -1.29 -21.51 8.72
N SER A 96 -1.00 -22.80 8.89
CA SER A 96 0.22 -23.43 8.38
C SER A 96 0.33 -23.33 6.85
N LEU A 97 -0.78 -23.53 6.13
CA LEU A 97 -0.83 -23.39 4.68
C LEU A 97 -0.70 -21.92 4.24
N VAL A 98 -1.31 -21.01 4.99
CA VAL A 98 -1.15 -19.57 4.76
C VAL A 98 0.32 -19.17 4.93
N SER A 99 0.95 -19.61 6.02
CA SER A 99 2.36 -19.29 6.29
C SER A 99 3.30 -19.86 5.23
N GLU A 100 3.05 -21.07 4.74
CA GLU A 100 3.82 -21.68 3.65
C GLU A 100 3.66 -20.90 2.34
N ALA A 101 2.44 -20.49 2.00
CA ALA A 101 2.17 -19.72 0.77
C ALA A 101 2.94 -18.39 0.75
N ILE A 102 3.09 -17.73 1.91
CA ILE A 102 3.76 -16.43 2.01
C ILE A 102 5.18 -16.49 2.59
N LYS A 103 5.80 -17.67 2.66
CA LYS A 103 7.12 -17.85 3.31
C LYS A 103 8.26 -17.02 2.76
N LYS A 104 8.15 -16.54 1.51
CA LYS A 104 9.15 -15.66 0.89
C LYS A 104 9.12 -14.23 1.41
N CYS A 105 8.07 -13.81 2.13
CA CYS A 105 8.01 -12.48 2.71
C CYS A 105 8.64 -12.43 4.11
N GLY A 106 9.15 -11.25 4.48
CA GLY A 106 9.67 -11.02 5.82
C GLY A 106 8.58 -11.18 6.88
N PHE A 107 8.92 -11.82 8.01
CA PHE A 107 8.00 -12.05 9.14
C PHE A 107 6.75 -12.85 8.77
N TYR A 108 6.86 -13.80 7.86
CA TYR A 108 5.74 -14.55 7.27
C TYR A 108 4.85 -15.24 8.32
N LEU A 109 5.40 -15.83 9.37
CA LEU A 109 4.61 -16.48 10.44
C LEU A 109 3.70 -15.46 11.14
N ARG A 110 4.25 -14.28 11.50
CA ARG A 110 3.47 -13.21 12.13
C ARG A 110 2.38 -12.69 11.19
N LYS A 111 2.69 -12.55 9.89
CA LYS A 111 1.75 -12.09 8.88
C LYS A 111 0.65 -13.11 8.62
N ALA A 112 0.96 -14.40 8.60
CA ALA A 112 -0.04 -15.46 8.47
C ALA A 112 -1.04 -15.40 9.63
N ASN A 113 -0.56 -15.35 10.86
CA ASN A 113 -1.41 -15.20 12.04
C ASN A 113 -2.25 -13.90 11.98
N GLN A 114 -1.64 -12.78 11.57
CA GLN A 114 -2.35 -11.51 11.39
C GLN A 114 -3.47 -11.62 10.35
N LEU A 115 -3.20 -12.21 9.19
CA LEU A 115 -4.17 -12.41 8.12
C LEU A 115 -5.34 -13.31 8.58
N LYS A 116 -5.06 -14.36 9.35
CA LYS A 116 -6.10 -15.23 9.94
C LYS A 116 -6.99 -14.48 10.91
N LYS A 117 -6.42 -13.69 11.81
CA LYS A 117 -7.18 -12.85 12.76
C LYS A 117 -8.04 -11.80 12.04
N ILE A 118 -7.52 -11.22 10.96
CA ILE A 118 -8.29 -10.28 10.14
C ILE A 118 -9.49 -10.99 9.49
N ALA A 119 -9.26 -12.18 8.91
CA ALA A 119 -10.34 -12.96 8.32
C ALA A 119 -11.43 -13.32 9.34
N GLU A 120 -11.04 -13.74 10.56
CA GLU A 120 -11.95 -13.99 11.67
C GLU A 120 -12.82 -12.77 11.99
N ILE A 121 -12.20 -11.59 12.18
CA ILE A 121 -12.93 -10.35 12.48
C ILE A 121 -13.90 -9.98 11.34
N VAL A 122 -13.44 -10.08 10.09
CA VAL A 122 -14.26 -9.71 8.93
C VAL A 122 -15.45 -10.65 8.79
N ILE A 123 -15.26 -11.96 8.97
CA ILE A 123 -16.35 -12.94 8.89
C ILE A 123 -17.33 -12.77 10.04
N GLU A 124 -16.82 -12.70 11.28
CA GLU A 124 -17.69 -12.72 12.46
C GLU A 124 -18.38 -11.39 12.75
N LYS A 125 -17.70 -10.26 12.50
CA LYS A 125 -18.23 -8.93 12.85
C LYS A 125 -18.80 -8.17 11.66
N TRP A 126 -18.34 -8.48 10.42
CA TRP A 126 -18.71 -7.71 9.24
C TRP A 126 -19.31 -8.57 8.14
N ASN A 127 -19.74 -9.79 8.49
CA ASN A 127 -20.43 -10.71 7.58
C ASN A 127 -19.67 -10.98 6.26
N GLY A 128 -18.32 -11.02 6.33
CA GLY A 128 -17.47 -11.31 5.19
C GLY A 128 -17.12 -10.09 4.32
N GLU A 129 -17.66 -8.91 4.60
CA GLU A 129 -17.43 -7.71 3.81
C GLU A 129 -16.45 -6.76 4.50
N ILE A 130 -15.36 -6.41 3.83
CA ILE A 130 -14.43 -5.37 4.30
C ILE A 130 -15.05 -4.01 4.01
N PRO A 131 -15.33 -3.19 5.05
CA PRO A 131 -16.05 -1.93 4.86
C PRO A 131 -15.16 -0.80 4.32
N ALA A 132 -15.77 0.12 3.57
CA ALA A 132 -15.16 1.39 3.17
C ALA A 132 -15.19 2.40 4.34
N ASP A 133 -14.55 2.05 5.45
CA ASP A 133 -14.58 2.80 6.72
C ASP A 133 -13.18 2.77 7.36
N GLU A 134 -12.55 3.94 7.44
CA GLU A 134 -11.18 4.07 7.96
C GLU A 134 -11.08 3.59 9.42
N ALA A 135 -12.02 3.96 10.27
CA ALA A 135 -11.99 3.60 11.68
C ALA A 135 -12.09 2.08 11.87
N LYS A 136 -12.94 1.42 11.10
CA LYS A 136 -13.04 -0.04 11.08
C LYS A 136 -11.75 -0.68 10.56
N LEU A 137 -11.20 -0.20 9.46
CA LEU A 137 -9.93 -0.72 8.93
C LEU A 137 -8.80 -0.58 9.95
N LEU A 138 -8.70 0.56 10.64
CA LEU A 138 -7.71 0.80 11.69
C LEU A 138 -7.91 -0.07 12.93
N SER A 139 -9.10 -0.61 13.15
CA SER A 139 -9.38 -1.56 14.25
C SER A 139 -8.83 -2.97 13.98
N LEU A 140 -8.47 -3.28 12.74
CA LEU A 140 -7.88 -4.56 12.38
C LEU A 140 -6.45 -4.70 12.91
N PRO A 141 -6.05 -5.91 13.37
CA PRO A 141 -4.74 -6.12 13.95
C PRO A 141 -3.61 -5.78 12.94
N GLY A 142 -2.74 -4.82 13.33
CA GLY A 142 -1.58 -4.41 12.54
C GLY A 142 -1.89 -3.64 11.26
N VAL A 143 -3.12 -3.15 11.11
CA VAL A 143 -3.50 -2.21 10.06
C VAL A 143 -3.29 -0.79 10.59
N GLY A 144 -2.39 -0.05 9.96
CA GLY A 144 -2.15 1.36 10.23
C GLY A 144 -2.75 2.26 9.15
N ILE A 145 -2.62 3.58 9.33
CA ILE A 145 -3.14 4.60 8.41
C ILE A 145 -2.72 4.32 6.96
N LYS A 146 -1.44 3.99 6.71
CA LYS A 146 -0.94 3.67 5.37
C LYS A 146 -1.70 2.51 4.72
N THR A 147 -1.93 1.41 5.44
CA THR A 147 -2.65 0.25 4.93
C THR A 147 -4.12 0.57 4.70
N ALA A 148 -4.77 1.25 5.66
CA ALA A 148 -6.16 1.67 5.53
C ALA A 148 -6.37 2.59 4.33
N SER A 149 -5.52 3.62 4.17
CA SER A 149 -5.58 4.55 3.03
C SER A 149 -5.41 3.84 1.68
N LEU A 150 -4.50 2.86 1.57
CA LEU A 150 -4.36 2.08 0.33
C LEU A 150 -5.62 1.28 0.00
N VAL A 151 -6.24 0.63 0.99
CA VAL A 151 -7.48 -0.11 0.79
C VAL A 151 -8.61 0.84 0.36
N LEU A 152 -8.78 1.97 1.04
CA LEU A 152 -9.81 2.95 0.72
C LEU A 152 -9.63 3.53 -0.68
N ASN A 153 -8.41 3.89 -1.05
CA ASN A 153 -8.12 4.46 -2.36
C ASN A 153 -8.26 3.42 -3.49
N LEU A 154 -7.55 2.29 -3.39
CA LEU A 154 -7.45 1.33 -4.50
C LEU A 154 -8.71 0.48 -4.67
N SER A 155 -9.43 0.16 -3.59
CA SER A 155 -10.62 -0.70 -3.67
C SER A 155 -11.92 0.08 -3.74
N PHE A 156 -11.99 1.24 -3.09
CA PHE A 156 -13.23 2.00 -2.99
C PHE A 156 -13.20 3.34 -3.72
N SER A 157 -12.07 3.67 -4.39
CA SER A 157 -11.88 4.95 -5.10
C SER A 157 -12.13 6.17 -4.21
N MET A 158 -11.86 6.03 -2.91
CA MET A 158 -12.00 7.14 -1.97
C MET A 158 -10.75 8.03 -2.03
N ASP A 159 -10.93 9.33 -1.80
CA ASP A 159 -9.83 10.29 -1.70
C ASP A 159 -9.00 10.04 -0.43
N ALA A 160 -8.11 9.06 -0.50
CA ALA A 160 -7.19 8.72 0.56
C ALA A 160 -5.75 8.71 0.03
N ILE A 161 -4.88 9.49 0.66
CA ILE A 161 -3.48 9.57 0.27
C ILE A 161 -2.64 8.70 1.18
N CYS A 162 -1.95 7.72 0.58
CA CYS A 162 -0.99 6.91 1.29
C CYS A 162 0.32 7.69 1.46
N VAL A 163 0.48 8.38 2.58
CA VAL A 163 1.71 9.12 2.91
C VAL A 163 2.71 8.20 3.60
N ASP A 164 3.79 7.86 2.90
CA ASP A 164 4.94 7.20 3.50
C ASP A 164 6.11 8.18 3.69
N CYS A 165 7.23 7.70 4.23
CA CYS A 165 8.40 8.55 4.48
C CYS A 165 8.95 9.19 3.20
N HIS A 166 8.82 8.55 2.05
CA HIS A 166 9.27 9.11 0.77
C HIS A 166 8.35 10.22 0.28
N VAL A 167 7.03 9.99 0.32
CA VAL A 167 6.03 11.04 -0.01
C VAL A 167 6.23 12.25 0.90
N HIS A 168 6.37 12.03 2.21
CA HIS A 168 6.63 13.10 3.17
C HIS A 168 7.92 13.88 2.84
N GLN A 169 9.03 13.18 2.60
CA GLN A 169 10.31 13.82 2.28
C GLN A 169 10.27 14.58 0.96
N ILE A 170 9.68 14.00 -0.08
CA ILE A 170 9.59 14.63 -1.40
C ILE A 170 8.70 15.87 -1.34
N SER A 171 7.53 15.79 -0.70
CA SER A 171 6.61 16.92 -0.56
C SER A 171 7.24 18.10 0.21
N ASN A 172 8.02 17.82 1.26
CA ASN A 172 8.78 18.85 1.96
C ASN A 172 9.91 19.43 1.11
N ARG A 173 10.64 18.61 0.35
CA ARG A 173 11.73 19.07 -0.55
C ARG A 173 11.20 19.93 -1.69
N LEU A 174 10.03 19.59 -2.23
CA LEU A 174 9.34 20.39 -3.26
C LEU A 174 8.68 21.66 -2.70
N GLY A 175 8.65 21.81 -1.38
CA GLY A 175 8.01 22.93 -0.72
C GLY A 175 6.48 22.90 -0.75
N TRP A 176 5.89 21.74 -1.06
CA TRP A 176 4.43 21.56 -1.05
C TRP A 176 3.84 21.59 0.35
N VAL A 177 4.58 21.07 1.31
CA VAL A 177 4.24 21.10 2.72
C VAL A 177 5.46 21.48 3.55
N LYS A 178 5.22 21.99 4.74
CA LYS A 178 6.24 22.25 5.75
C LYS A 178 5.81 21.56 7.03
N THR A 179 6.24 20.31 7.19
CA THR A 179 5.83 19.47 8.33
C THR A 179 7.06 18.83 8.95
N ASP A 180 7.08 18.79 10.27
CA ASP A 180 8.04 18.00 11.03
C ASP A 180 7.56 16.54 11.09
N LYS A 181 8.48 15.61 11.40
CA LYS A 181 8.17 14.18 11.50
C LYS A 181 7.16 13.89 12.58
#